data_ff62eaa511db524c3f0ed239749fbf94
#
_entry.id   ff62eaa511db524c3f0ed239749fbf94
#
_cell.length_a   1.000
_cell.length_b   1.000
_cell.length_c   1.000
_cell.angle_alpha   90.00
_cell.angle_beta   90.00
_cell.angle_gamma   90.00
#
_symmetry.space_group_name_H-M   'P 1'
#
loop_
_entity.id
_entity.type
_entity.pdbx_description
1 polymer ?
#
loop_
_entity_poly.entity_id
_entity_poly.type
_entity_poly.pdbx_seq_one_letter_code
_entity_poly.pdbx_strand_id
1 'polypeptide(L)'
;VVLEHFQTDTVDYADIVLPATTQLEHVDAHATYGHLYMMANNAAVAPLGEAKANTEIFRLLAQHMGFDDPCFQESDDALAAQAFDNKDARAVHFDWESLKRTGWQKLAMPDAPFATGGFPTPSGKCELYSSAMAQAGLDPLPTYIAPHESPASNPALAARFPLAMISPPARNFLNSTFVNVKSLRAAEGEPHLDI
;
A
#
# COMPACT_ATOMS: atom_id res chain seq x y z
N VAL A 1 -18.13 -1.80 13.19
CA VAL A 1 -17.75 -3.02 12.47
C VAL A 1 -16.26 -2.98 12.18
N VAL A 2 -15.52 -4.06 12.46
CA VAL A 2 -14.08 -4.19 12.18
C VAL A 2 -13.83 -5.50 11.44
N LEU A 3 -13.03 -5.43 10.38
CA LEU A 3 -12.45 -6.59 9.69
C LEU A 3 -10.98 -6.67 10.12
N GLU A 4 -10.60 -7.75 10.82
CA GLU A 4 -9.26 -7.83 11.41
C GLU A 4 -8.79 -9.28 11.54
N HIS A 5 -7.47 -9.47 11.51
CA HIS A 5 -6.83 -10.78 11.75
C HIS A 5 -6.64 -11.08 13.24
N PHE A 6 -6.47 -10.03 14.04
CA PHE A 6 -6.05 -10.14 15.45
C PHE A 6 -6.99 -9.35 16.35
N GLN A 7 -7.08 -9.77 17.61
CA GLN A 7 -7.72 -9.00 18.66
C GLN A 7 -6.84 -7.78 18.96
N THR A 8 -7.13 -6.66 18.29
CA THR A 8 -6.46 -5.37 18.50
C THR A 8 -7.28 -4.48 19.41
N ASP A 9 -6.67 -3.40 19.92
CA ASP A 9 -7.38 -2.41 20.74
C ASP A 9 -8.59 -1.82 20.00
N THR A 10 -8.54 -1.72 18.67
CA THR A 10 -9.69 -1.27 17.86
C THR A 10 -10.84 -2.27 17.88
N VAL A 11 -10.52 -3.56 17.89
CA VAL A 11 -11.52 -4.65 17.95
C VAL A 11 -12.28 -4.60 19.28
N ASP A 12 -11.62 -4.23 20.38
CA ASP A 12 -12.23 -4.13 21.71
C ASP A 12 -13.34 -3.07 21.80
N TYR A 13 -13.34 -2.12 20.86
CA TYR A 13 -14.39 -1.08 20.74
C TYR A 13 -15.42 -1.37 19.65
N ALA A 14 -15.35 -2.51 18.97
CA ALA A 14 -16.25 -2.86 17.89
C ALA A 14 -17.46 -3.64 18.36
N ASP A 15 -18.65 -3.31 17.82
CA ASP A 15 -19.90 -4.07 18.08
C ASP A 15 -19.93 -5.36 17.26
N ILE A 16 -19.30 -5.35 16.08
CA ILE A 16 -19.23 -6.49 15.15
C ILE A 16 -17.80 -6.66 14.66
N VAL A 17 -17.29 -7.88 14.79
CA VAL A 17 -15.97 -8.27 14.31
C VAL A 17 -16.13 -9.34 13.25
N LEU A 18 -15.55 -9.11 12.08
CA LEU A 18 -15.54 -10.04 10.95
C LEU A 18 -14.10 -10.51 10.74
N PRO A 19 -13.78 -11.77 11.07
CA PRO A 19 -12.43 -12.28 10.95
C PRO A 19 -12.01 -12.38 9.48
N ALA A 20 -10.86 -11.79 9.15
CA ALA A 20 -10.28 -11.82 7.82
C ALA A 20 -9.19 -12.88 7.72
N THR A 21 -9.03 -13.48 6.53
CA THR A 21 -7.96 -14.43 6.23
C THR A 21 -6.61 -13.74 6.13
N THR A 22 -5.55 -14.44 6.54
CA THR A 22 -4.17 -14.07 6.25
C THR A 22 -3.81 -14.42 4.81
N GLN A 23 -2.70 -13.87 4.31
CA GLN A 23 -2.25 -14.12 2.94
C GLN A 23 -2.02 -15.59 2.58
N LEU A 24 -1.79 -16.46 3.56
CA LEU A 24 -1.62 -17.90 3.31
C LEU A 24 -2.95 -18.63 3.06
N GLU A 25 -4.06 -18.00 3.33
CA GLU A 25 -5.40 -18.59 3.36
C GLU A 25 -6.29 -18.19 2.18
N HIS A 26 -5.84 -17.26 1.33
CA HIS A 26 -6.63 -16.80 0.18
C HIS A 26 -5.79 -16.59 -1.08
N VAL A 27 -6.47 -16.44 -2.20
CA VAL A 27 -5.85 -16.11 -3.49
C VAL A 27 -5.75 -14.60 -3.63
N ASP A 28 -4.60 -14.11 -4.12
CA ASP A 28 -4.37 -12.68 -4.37
C ASP A 28 -3.30 -12.46 -5.44
N ALA A 29 -3.21 -11.24 -5.95
CA ALA A 29 -2.18 -10.80 -6.86
C ALA A 29 -1.34 -9.70 -6.21
N HIS A 30 -0.01 -9.82 -6.28
CA HIS A 30 0.90 -8.89 -5.62
C HIS A 30 1.83 -8.18 -6.61
N ALA A 31 1.98 -6.86 -6.39
CA ALA A 31 3.07 -6.06 -6.92
C ALA A 31 3.72 -5.34 -5.75
N THR A 32 5.03 -5.42 -5.61
CA THR A 32 5.76 -4.86 -4.47
C THR A 32 6.82 -3.85 -4.90
N TYR A 33 7.25 -3.02 -3.97
CA TYR A 33 8.39 -2.12 -4.20
C TYR A 33 9.70 -2.89 -4.32
N GLY A 34 10.65 -2.31 -5.05
CA GLY A 34 12.03 -2.79 -5.10
C GLY A 34 12.30 -3.88 -6.13
N HIS A 35 11.28 -4.35 -6.85
CA HIS A 35 11.47 -5.28 -7.96
C HIS A 35 10.38 -5.17 -9.04
N LEU A 36 10.66 -5.76 -10.21
CA LEU A 36 9.80 -5.71 -11.40
C LEU A 36 9.04 -7.04 -11.62
N TYR A 37 8.53 -7.63 -10.56
CA TYR A 37 7.81 -8.90 -10.64
C TYR A 37 6.37 -8.72 -10.17
N MET A 38 5.45 -9.32 -10.92
CA MET A 38 4.10 -9.61 -10.48
C MET A 38 4.07 -11.02 -9.91
N MET A 39 3.34 -11.25 -8.83
CA MET A 39 3.25 -12.53 -8.16
C MET A 39 1.78 -12.91 -7.95
N ALA A 40 1.48 -14.20 -8.08
CA ALA A 40 0.24 -14.76 -7.60
C ALA A 40 0.46 -15.37 -6.22
N ASN A 41 -0.41 -15.03 -5.31
CA ASN A 41 -0.54 -15.71 -4.04
C ASN A 41 -1.60 -16.79 -4.18
N ASN A 42 -1.20 -18.06 -4.16
CA ASN A 42 -2.13 -19.17 -4.08
C ASN A 42 -2.36 -19.53 -2.61
N ALA A 43 -3.60 -19.83 -2.24
CA ALA A 43 -3.89 -20.29 -0.89
C ALA A 43 -3.07 -21.57 -0.57
N ALA A 44 -2.28 -21.53 0.49
CA ALA A 44 -1.43 -22.62 0.93
C ALA A 44 -2.10 -23.47 2.03
N VAL A 45 -3.03 -22.89 2.78
CA VAL A 45 -3.79 -23.52 3.86
C VAL A 45 -5.26 -23.09 3.77
N ALA A 46 -6.14 -23.89 4.37
CA ALA A 46 -7.54 -23.51 4.51
C ALA A 46 -7.69 -22.35 5.52
N PRO A 47 -8.69 -21.47 5.35
CA PRO A 47 -9.03 -20.46 6.33
C PRO A 47 -9.27 -21.01 7.73
N LEU A 48 -8.76 -20.31 8.74
CA LEU A 48 -8.93 -20.72 10.12
C LEU A 48 -10.31 -20.29 10.65
N GLY A 49 -11.06 -21.23 11.19
CA GLY A 49 -12.37 -20.97 11.82
C GLY A 49 -13.35 -20.35 10.83
N GLU A 50 -13.88 -19.18 11.15
CA GLU A 50 -14.85 -18.45 10.33
C GLU A 50 -14.22 -17.36 9.47
N ALA A 51 -12.88 -17.27 9.43
CA ALA A 51 -12.17 -16.25 8.66
C ALA A 51 -12.48 -16.38 7.17
N LYS A 52 -12.70 -15.22 6.52
CA LYS A 52 -13.00 -15.09 5.09
C LYS A 52 -12.13 -14.05 4.43
N ALA A 53 -11.84 -14.24 3.14
CA ALA A 53 -11.20 -13.21 2.36
C ALA A 53 -12.04 -11.93 2.35
N ASN A 54 -11.41 -10.76 2.35
CA ASN A 54 -12.13 -9.48 2.35
C ASN A 54 -13.12 -9.37 1.18
N THR A 55 -12.76 -9.87 0.02
CA THR A 55 -13.64 -9.94 -1.16
C THR A 55 -14.89 -10.76 -0.89
N GLU A 56 -14.77 -11.91 -0.23
CA GLU A 56 -15.92 -12.73 0.18
C GLU A 56 -16.77 -12.03 1.25
N ILE A 57 -16.14 -11.36 2.23
CA ILE A 57 -16.86 -10.57 3.24
C ILE A 57 -17.70 -9.49 2.57
N PHE A 58 -17.15 -8.76 1.61
CA PHE A 58 -17.89 -7.72 0.89
C PHE A 58 -19.00 -8.27 0.01
N ARG A 59 -18.82 -9.42 -0.63
CA ARG A 59 -19.91 -10.11 -1.35
C ARG A 59 -21.08 -10.49 -0.42
N LEU A 60 -20.77 -11.04 0.75
CA LEU A 60 -21.78 -11.38 1.75
C LEU A 60 -22.49 -10.15 2.30
N LEU A 61 -21.76 -9.06 2.58
CA LEU A 61 -22.35 -7.80 3.02
C LEU A 61 -23.28 -7.23 1.95
N ALA A 62 -22.85 -7.21 0.69
CA ALA A 62 -23.67 -6.75 -0.43
C ALA A 62 -24.97 -7.58 -0.54
N GLN A 63 -24.88 -8.90 -0.43
CA GLN A 63 -26.04 -9.79 -0.44
C GLN A 63 -27.02 -9.45 0.71
N HIS A 64 -26.53 -9.25 1.93
CA HIS A 64 -27.36 -8.88 3.08
C HIS A 64 -27.96 -7.47 2.96
N MET A 65 -27.31 -6.57 2.24
CA MET A 65 -27.81 -5.21 1.98
C MET A 65 -28.73 -5.13 0.75
N GLY A 66 -28.88 -6.23 0.00
CA GLY A 66 -29.70 -6.28 -1.20
C GLY A 66 -29.06 -5.64 -2.42
N PHE A 67 -27.73 -5.55 -2.47
CA PHE A 67 -26.99 -5.09 -3.64
C PHE A 67 -26.77 -6.26 -4.60
N ASP A 68 -27.20 -6.10 -5.84
CA ASP A 68 -27.15 -7.13 -6.88
C ASP A 68 -26.25 -6.76 -8.08
N ASP A 69 -25.44 -5.71 -7.94
CA ASP A 69 -24.49 -5.30 -8.97
C ASP A 69 -23.54 -6.44 -9.35
N PRO A 70 -23.20 -6.60 -10.64
CA PRO A 70 -22.36 -7.71 -11.12
C PRO A 70 -21.01 -7.84 -10.40
N CYS A 71 -20.40 -6.74 -10.00
CA CYS A 71 -19.12 -6.73 -9.30
C CYS A 71 -19.15 -7.50 -7.96
N PHE A 72 -20.32 -7.64 -7.32
CA PHE A 72 -20.49 -8.43 -6.10
C PHE A 72 -20.78 -9.93 -6.36
N GLN A 73 -20.84 -10.35 -7.61
CA GLN A 73 -21.09 -11.74 -7.98
C GLN A 73 -19.82 -12.43 -8.50
N GLU A 74 -18.76 -11.69 -8.75
CA GLU A 74 -17.53 -12.19 -9.33
C GLU A 74 -16.67 -12.96 -8.31
N SER A 75 -16.03 -14.03 -8.78
CA SER A 75 -15.04 -14.77 -7.96
C SER A 75 -13.73 -14.00 -7.81
N ASP A 76 -12.91 -14.37 -6.84
CA ASP A 76 -11.58 -13.79 -6.64
C ASP A 76 -10.69 -14.02 -7.87
N ASP A 77 -10.78 -15.17 -8.52
CA ASP A 77 -10.08 -15.45 -9.78
C ASP A 77 -10.53 -14.53 -10.92
N ALA A 78 -11.84 -14.27 -11.03
CA ALA A 78 -12.37 -13.36 -12.05
C ALA A 78 -11.90 -11.91 -11.80
N LEU A 79 -11.93 -11.45 -10.56
CA LEU A 79 -11.42 -10.13 -10.18
C LEU A 79 -9.92 -10.00 -10.44
N ALA A 80 -9.12 -11.01 -10.07
CA ALA A 80 -7.69 -11.03 -10.33
C ALA A 80 -7.38 -11.04 -11.83
N ALA A 81 -8.13 -11.82 -12.62
CA ALA A 81 -7.96 -11.86 -14.08
C ALA A 81 -8.21 -10.48 -14.72
N GLN A 82 -9.22 -9.73 -14.27
CA GLN A 82 -9.51 -8.37 -14.76
C GLN A 82 -8.36 -7.39 -14.51
N ALA A 83 -7.58 -7.56 -13.43
CA ALA A 83 -6.43 -6.71 -13.15
C ALA A 83 -5.35 -6.81 -14.26
N PHE A 84 -5.33 -7.90 -15.01
CA PHE A 84 -4.41 -8.13 -16.14
C PHE A 84 -5.05 -7.86 -17.51
N ASP A 85 -6.34 -7.58 -17.58
CA ASP A 85 -7.02 -7.15 -18.81
C ASP A 85 -6.77 -5.66 -19.10
N ASN A 86 -5.53 -5.25 -18.96
CA ASN A 86 -5.08 -3.91 -19.28
C ASN A 86 -4.15 -3.94 -20.51
N LYS A 87 -4.04 -2.79 -21.17
CA LYS A 87 -3.20 -2.63 -22.36
C LYS A 87 -1.81 -2.11 -22.04
N ASP A 88 -1.35 -2.22 -20.79
CA ASP A 88 0.00 -1.79 -20.41
C ASP A 88 1.02 -2.70 -21.12
N ALA A 89 1.85 -2.11 -21.97
CA ALA A 89 2.86 -2.84 -22.74
C ALA A 89 3.84 -3.64 -21.86
N ARG A 90 4.02 -3.22 -20.60
CA ARG A 90 4.89 -3.91 -19.63
C ARG A 90 4.28 -5.22 -19.12
N ALA A 91 2.95 -5.33 -19.16
CA ALA A 91 2.18 -6.44 -18.60
C ALA A 91 1.32 -7.18 -19.64
N VAL A 92 1.40 -6.81 -20.92
CA VAL A 92 0.57 -7.37 -22.00
C VAL A 92 0.70 -8.89 -22.16
N HIS A 93 1.80 -9.48 -21.69
CA HIS A 93 2.06 -10.92 -21.73
C HIS A 93 1.59 -11.66 -20.48
N PHE A 94 1.01 -10.95 -19.50
CA PHE A 94 0.50 -11.55 -18.28
C PHE A 94 -0.90 -12.08 -18.53
N ASP A 95 -1.15 -13.28 -18.04
CA ASP A 95 -2.46 -13.84 -17.81
C ASP A 95 -2.51 -14.46 -16.41
N TRP A 96 -3.68 -14.42 -15.79
CA TRP A 96 -3.85 -14.83 -14.41
C TRP A 96 -3.56 -16.33 -14.20
N GLU A 97 -4.02 -17.19 -15.10
CA GLU A 97 -3.80 -18.62 -14.99
C GLU A 97 -2.32 -19.02 -15.12
N SER A 98 -1.61 -18.35 -16.02
CA SER A 98 -0.17 -18.54 -16.15
C SER A 98 0.57 -18.05 -14.90
N LEU A 99 0.18 -16.91 -14.37
CA LEU A 99 0.78 -16.33 -13.16
C LEU A 99 0.55 -17.24 -11.93
N LYS A 100 -0.65 -17.77 -11.74
CA LYS A 100 -0.94 -18.77 -10.68
C LYS A 100 -0.07 -20.01 -10.79
N ARG A 101 0.15 -20.50 -12.01
CA ARG A 101 0.95 -21.72 -12.27
C ARG A 101 2.45 -21.50 -12.02
N THR A 102 2.98 -20.33 -12.40
CA THR A 102 4.41 -20.01 -12.26
C THR A 102 4.74 -19.37 -10.92
N GLY A 103 3.77 -18.79 -10.23
CA GLY A 103 3.92 -18.04 -8.99
C GLY A 103 4.38 -16.60 -9.18
N TRP A 104 5.13 -16.32 -10.24
CA TRP A 104 5.62 -14.98 -10.56
C TRP A 104 5.94 -14.81 -12.04
N GLN A 105 5.89 -13.57 -12.52
CA GLN A 105 6.34 -13.16 -13.84
C GLN A 105 6.98 -11.78 -13.78
N LYS A 106 8.04 -11.56 -14.58
CA LYS A 106 8.73 -10.27 -14.64
C LYS A 106 8.03 -9.33 -15.62
N LEU A 107 7.84 -8.06 -15.22
CA LEU A 107 7.40 -6.99 -16.12
C LEU A 107 8.40 -6.82 -17.27
N ALA A 108 7.89 -6.58 -18.47
CA ALA A 108 8.69 -6.26 -19.64
C ALA A 108 9.23 -4.83 -19.55
N MET A 109 10.30 -4.65 -18.82
CA MET A 109 10.99 -3.37 -18.65
C MET A 109 12.41 -3.45 -19.21
N PRO A 110 12.90 -2.37 -19.84
CA PRO A 110 14.30 -2.31 -20.21
C PRO A 110 15.19 -2.29 -18.97
N ASP A 111 16.38 -2.87 -19.06
CA ASP A 111 17.34 -2.94 -17.95
C ASP A 111 17.76 -1.54 -17.45
N ALA A 112 17.80 -0.56 -18.33
CA ALA A 112 18.03 0.85 -18.01
C ALA A 112 16.86 1.71 -18.57
N PRO A 113 15.80 1.95 -17.77
CA PRO A 113 14.71 2.83 -18.18
C PRO A 113 15.24 4.22 -18.57
N PHE A 114 14.70 4.77 -19.66
CA PHE A 114 15.06 6.09 -20.17
C PHE A 114 16.52 6.27 -20.63
N ALA A 115 17.31 5.21 -20.78
CA ALA A 115 18.69 5.32 -21.26
C ALA A 115 18.80 5.99 -22.64
N THR A 116 17.77 5.84 -23.47
CA THR A 116 17.66 6.45 -24.81
C THR A 116 16.70 7.63 -24.87
N GLY A 117 16.33 8.22 -23.72
CA GLY A 117 15.31 9.26 -23.64
C GLY A 117 13.89 8.68 -23.45
N GLY A 118 12.88 9.40 -23.92
CA GLY A 118 11.49 8.96 -23.80
C GLY A 118 10.89 9.17 -22.40
N PHE A 119 11.37 10.17 -21.68
CA PHE A 119 10.75 10.61 -20.43
C PHE A 119 9.30 11.06 -20.72
N PRO A 120 8.35 10.79 -19.83
CA PRO A 120 6.95 11.23 -19.95
C PRO A 120 6.80 12.72 -19.60
N THR A 121 7.57 13.56 -20.27
CA THR A 121 7.62 15.01 -20.12
C THR A 121 7.38 15.68 -21.48
N PRO A 122 6.95 16.94 -21.53
CA PRO A 122 6.76 17.65 -22.79
C PRO A 122 7.97 17.66 -23.71
N SER A 123 9.17 17.72 -23.15
CA SER A 123 10.43 17.70 -23.92
C SER A 123 10.93 16.29 -24.28
N GLY A 124 10.34 15.23 -23.69
CA GLY A 124 10.84 13.85 -23.78
C GLY A 124 12.18 13.63 -23.05
N LYS A 125 12.62 14.61 -22.25
CA LYS A 125 13.89 14.58 -21.48
C LYS A 125 13.61 14.73 -19.99
N CYS A 126 14.58 14.42 -19.16
CA CYS A 126 14.53 14.78 -17.75
C CYS A 126 14.50 16.31 -17.62
N GLU A 127 13.41 16.84 -17.07
CA GLU A 127 13.20 18.28 -16.89
C GLU A 127 13.50 18.68 -15.44
N LEU A 128 14.47 19.57 -15.27
CA LEU A 128 14.79 20.15 -13.96
C LEU A 128 13.86 21.33 -13.63
N TYR A 129 13.27 21.96 -14.63
CA TYR A 129 12.27 23.01 -14.51
C TYR A 129 10.88 22.42 -14.78
N SER A 130 9.99 22.48 -13.81
CA SER A 130 8.62 22.00 -13.94
C SER A 130 7.68 23.14 -14.35
N SER A 131 7.28 23.16 -15.62
CA SER A 131 6.29 24.13 -16.11
C SER A 131 4.92 23.97 -15.46
N ALA A 132 4.54 22.75 -15.05
CA ALA A 132 3.29 22.51 -14.34
C ALA A 132 3.31 23.14 -12.95
N MET A 133 4.43 23.05 -12.21
CA MET A 133 4.57 23.73 -10.91
C MET A 133 4.54 25.25 -11.07
N ALA A 134 5.23 25.78 -12.09
CA ALA A 134 5.19 27.21 -12.39
C ALA A 134 3.76 27.72 -12.68
N GLN A 135 2.98 26.98 -13.46
CA GLN A 135 1.57 27.28 -13.74
C GLN A 135 0.69 27.23 -12.49
N ALA A 136 1.02 26.35 -11.54
CA ALA A 136 0.35 26.26 -10.25
C ALA A 136 0.79 27.34 -9.24
N GLY A 137 1.71 28.24 -9.60
CA GLY A 137 2.25 29.28 -8.73
C GLY A 137 3.25 28.75 -7.69
N LEU A 138 3.80 27.55 -7.90
CA LEU A 138 4.83 26.94 -7.07
C LEU A 138 6.21 27.16 -7.67
N ASP A 139 7.27 27.02 -6.85
CA ASP A 139 8.63 27.07 -7.36
C ASP A 139 8.87 25.95 -8.39
N PRO A 140 9.23 26.26 -9.63
CA PRO A 140 9.42 25.26 -10.67
C PRO A 140 10.73 24.47 -10.56
N LEU A 141 11.64 24.90 -9.70
CA LEU A 141 12.93 24.25 -9.45
C LEU A 141 12.90 23.51 -8.12
N PRO A 142 13.67 22.41 -7.95
CA PRO A 142 13.84 21.75 -6.68
C PRO A 142 14.66 22.62 -5.74
N THR A 143 13.98 23.40 -4.91
CA THR A 143 14.56 24.30 -3.91
C THR A 143 14.25 23.85 -2.50
N TYR A 144 15.05 24.29 -1.54
CA TYR A 144 14.75 24.03 -0.13
C TYR A 144 13.51 24.82 0.30
N ILE A 145 12.54 24.14 0.84
CA ILE A 145 11.36 24.71 1.50
C ILE A 145 11.47 24.42 2.99
N ALA A 146 11.56 25.45 3.81
CA ALA A 146 11.61 25.29 5.25
C ALA A 146 10.33 24.62 5.77
N PRO A 147 10.43 23.68 6.74
CA PRO A 147 9.25 23.11 7.40
C PRO A 147 8.36 24.22 7.98
N HIS A 148 7.04 24.05 7.91
CA HIS A 148 6.08 25.07 8.35
C HIS A 148 6.30 25.51 9.81
N GLU A 149 6.71 24.61 10.68
CA GLU A 149 6.93 24.83 12.13
C GLU A 149 8.40 25.08 12.47
N SER A 150 9.22 25.55 11.53
CA SER A 150 10.62 25.85 11.79
C SER A 150 10.81 27.32 12.24
N PRO A 151 11.90 27.64 12.95
CA PRO A 151 12.25 29.03 13.28
C PRO A 151 12.41 29.93 12.04
N ALA A 152 12.81 29.35 10.92
CA ALA A 152 13.00 30.10 9.67
C ALA A 152 11.67 30.50 9.01
N SER A 153 10.67 29.62 9.07
CA SER A 153 9.37 29.86 8.41
C SER A 153 8.32 30.47 9.34
N ASN A 154 8.41 30.21 10.65
CA ASN A 154 7.44 30.68 11.65
C ASN A 154 8.12 31.09 12.96
N PRO A 155 8.82 32.25 13.00
CA PRO A 155 9.52 32.71 14.20
C PRO A 155 8.59 32.91 15.42
N ALA A 156 7.37 33.33 15.18
CA ALA A 156 6.37 33.54 16.26
C ALA A 156 5.96 32.23 16.94
N LEU A 157 5.79 31.16 16.17
CA LEU A 157 5.53 29.83 16.70
C LEU A 157 6.75 29.28 17.43
N ALA A 158 7.94 29.44 16.85
CA ALA A 158 9.19 29.00 17.46
C ALA A 158 9.52 29.71 18.78
N ALA A 159 9.11 30.99 18.95
CA ALA A 159 9.25 31.69 20.22
C ALA A 159 8.38 31.08 21.33
N ARG A 160 7.25 30.51 20.98
CA ARG A 160 6.34 29.82 21.93
C ARG A 160 6.74 28.37 22.17
N PHE A 161 7.22 27.69 21.13
CA PHE A 161 7.59 26.28 21.14
C PHE A 161 8.99 26.10 20.50
N PRO A 162 10.05 26.32 21.27
CA PRO A 162 11.41 26.42 20.72
C PRO A 162 12.04 25.08 20.33
N LEU A 163 11.42 23.96 20.76
CA LEU A 163 11.93 22.62 20.47
C LEU A 163 11.25 22.05 19.22
N ALA A 164 12.05 21.48 18.33
CA ALA A 164 11.54 20.70 17.20
C ALA A 164 11.50 19.22 17.58
N MET A 165 10.35 18.58 17.41
CA MET A 165 10.19 17.15 17.66
C MET A 165 10.52 16.34 16.40
N ILE A 166 11.30 15.29 16.55
CA ILE A 166 11.52 14.25 15.54
C ILE A 166 10.91 12.96 16.07
N SER A 167 9.97 12.37 15.31
CA SER A 167 9.34 11.09 15.66
C SER A 167 9.75 10.04 14.62
N PRO A 168 10.90 9.38 14.77
CA PRO A 168 11.32 8.33 13.87
C PRO A 168 10.44 7.09 14.03
N PRO A 169 10.28 6.27 12.98
CA PRO A 169 9.61 4.98 13.13
C PRO A 169 10.41 4.05 14.05
N ALA A 170 9.71 3.21 14.79
CA ALA A 170 10.31 2.17 15.61
C ALA A 170 11.13 1.20 14.72
N ARG A 171 12.21 0.66 15.27
CA ARG A 171 13.10 -0.24 14.52
C ARG A 171 12.48 -1.61 14.26
N ASN A 172 11.75 -2.13 15.25
CA ASN A 172 11.26 -3.51 15.24
C ASN A 172 9.83 -3.65 14.70
N PHE A 173 9.11 -2.54 14.56
CA PHE A 173 7.82 -2.49 13.89
C PHE A 173 7.57 -1.10 13.29
N LEU A 174 6.74 -1.04 12.24
CA LEU A 174 6.38 0.21 11.57
C LEU A 174 4.85 0.37 11.62
N ASN A 175 4.38 1.43 12.27
CA ASN A 175 2.95 1.64 12.53
C ASN A 175 2.33 0.36 13.16
N SER A 176 1.37 -0.26 12.49
CA SER A 176 0.74 -1.51 12.93
C SER A 176 1.44 -2.78 12.43
N THR A 177 2.39 -2.67 11.49
CA THR A 177 3.10 -3.83 10.94
C THR A 177 3.98 -4.45 12.02
N PHE A 178 3.75 -5.72 12.32
CA PHE A 178 4.41 -6.50 13.38
C PHE A 178 4.16 -6.03 14.82
N VAL A 179 3.33 -5.01 15.07
CA VAL A 179 3.06 -4.51 16.43
C VAL A 179 2.44 -5.60 17.35
N ASN A 180 1.73 -6.57 16.78
CA ASN A 180 1.14 -7.69 17.52
C ASN A 180 2.12 -8.82 17.86
N VAL A 181 3.36 -8.76 17.35
CA VAL A 181 4.40 -9.75 17.65
C VAL A 181 5.05 -9.39 19.00
N LYS A 182 4.68 -10.13 20.05
CA LYS A 182 5.08 -9.83 21.44
C LYS A 182 6.60 -9.70 21.64
N SER A 183 7.39 -10.54 20.96
CA SER A 183 8.86 -10.48 21.05
C SER A 183 9.43 -9.19 20.45
N LEU A 184 8.84 -8.67 19.37
CA LEU A 184 9.26 -7.41 18.75
C LEU A 184 8.87 -6.20 19.61
N ARG A 185 7.67 -6.22 20.19
CA ARG A 185 7.26 -5.20 21.17
C ARG A 185 8.17 -5.18 22.38
N ALA A 186 8.51 -6.34 22.93
CA ALA A 186 9.41 -6.45 24.07
C ALA A 186 10.84 -5.97 23.74
N ALA A 187 11.31 -6.20 22.52
CA ALA A 187 12.62 -5.72 22.06
C ALA A 187 12.66 -4.19 21.87
N GLU A 188 11.54 -3.57 21.48
CA GLU A 188 11.44 -2.12 21.33
C GLU A 188 11.33 -1.40 22.68
N GLY A 189 10.69 -2.03 23.67
CA GLY A 189 10.50 -1.46 25.00
C GLY A 189 9.34 -0.46 25.06
N GLU A 190 9.38 0.41 26.08
CA GLU A 190 8.38 1.43 26.30
C GLU A 190 8.68 2.70 25.48
N PRO A 191 7.65 3.46 25.06
CA PRO A 191 7.86 4.76 24.44
C PRO A 191 8.68 5.68 25.35
N HIS A 192 9.69 6.34 24.78
CA HIS A 192 10.55 7.27 25.50
C HIS A 192 10.73 8.57 24.70
N LEU A 193 11.15 9.61 25.40
CA LEU A 193 11.45 10.93 24.85
C LEU A 193 12.85 11.33 25.28
N ASP A 194 13.72 11.58 24.32
CA ASP A 194 15.05 12.13 24.54
C ASP A 194 15.02 13.65 24.33
N ILE A 195 15.58 14.43 25.28
CA ILE A 195 15.63 15.91 25.26
C ILE A 195 17.07 16.37 25.39
#